data_fc6f6a1182c97b65f4794291c30d9363
#
_entry.id   fc6f6a1182c97b65f4794291c30d9363
#
_cell.length_a   1.000
_cell.length_b   1.000
_cell.length_c   1.000
_cell.angle_alpha   90.00
_cell.angle_beta   90.00
_cell.angle_gamma   90.00
#
_symmetry.space_group_name_H-M   'P 1'
#
loop_
_entity.id
_entity.type
_entity.pdbx_description
1 polymer ?
#
loop_
_entity_poly.entity_id
_entity_poly.type
_entity_poly.pdbx_seq_one_letter_code
_entity_poly.pdbx_strand_id
1 'polypeptide(L)'
;FEEIPITKVFNTTNGNHHVFIIDKSGSMRNDNRLNLAKAAMVDALYKITPRKKFYIYFFDSGSTPMPGESKRGFKWEVDSIISWVDDKDPGGSTNPLDALQDSFERIGPDTIWLLTDGSFNGRGGGNAVRDLIQNLNTNQMIRVNTVGFHRRPEGVDPILSEIAQDNNGTYYFSRSYKDGKPPQ
;
A
#
# COMPACT_ATOMS: atom_id res chain seq x y z
N PHE A 1 -3.68 17.66 9.53
CA PHE A 1 -3.25 16.24 9.31
C PHE A 1 -2.84 15.66 10.65
N GLU A 2 -3.53 14.62 11.08
CA GLU A 2 -3.13 13.89 12.27
C GLU A 2 -2.04 12.89 11.86
N GLU A 3 -0.83 13.05 12.37
CA GLU A 3 0.26 12.10 12.18
C GLU A 3 -0.06 10.85 13.01
N ILE A 4 -0.66 9.86 12.38
CA ILE A 4 -0.98 8.61 13.04
C ILE A 4 0.20 7.67 12.86
N PRO A 5 0.78 7.09 13.93
CA PRO A 5 1.77 6.03 13.78
C PRO A 5 1.20 4.94 12.88
N ILE A 6 1.94 4.58 11.83
CA ILE A 6 1.46 3.66 10.80
C ILE A 6 0.92 2.34 11.38
N THR A 7 1.44 1.91 12.51
CA THR A 7 0.93 0.75 13.28
C THR A 7 -0.51 0.90 13.77
N LYS A 8 -1.04 2.12 13.85
CA LYS A 8 -2.45 2.38 14.21
C LYS A 8 -3.36 2.48 12.98
N VAL A 9 -2.82 2.80 11.80
CA VAL A 9 -3.58 2.98 10.56
C VAL A 9 -4.45 1.76 10.25
N PHE A 10 -3.91 0.57 10.46
CA PHE A 10 -4.58 -0.68 10.12
C PHE A 10 -5.53 -1.23 11.19
N ASN A 11 -5.62 -0.60 12.38
CA ASN A 11 -6.50 -1.05 13.46
C ASN A 11 -7.99 -0.76 13.23
N THR A 12 -8.32 0.11 12.26
CA THR A 12 -9.68 0.59 11.99
C THR A 12 -10.33 -0.04 10.77
N THR A 13 -9.75 -1.09 10.21
CA THR A 13 -10.20 -1.63 8.92
C THR A 13 -11.44 -2.51 9.06
N ASN A 14 -12.56 -1.96 8.67
CA ASN A 14 -13.74 -2.72 8.30
C ASN A 14 -13.46 -3.34 6.92
N GLY A 15 -13.40 -4.63 6.83
CA GLY A 15 -13.17 -5.37 5.59
C GLY A 15 -12.82 -6.82 5.91
N ASN A 16 -13.12 -7.72 4.99
CA ASN A 16 -12.84 -9.16 5.13
C ASN A 16 -11.75 -9.66 4.19
N HIS A 17 -11.46 -8.88 3.14
CA HIS A 17 -10.43 -9.20 2.17
C HIS A 17 -9.62 -7.94 1.83
N HIS A 18 -8.39 -7.89 2.30
CA HIS A 18 -7.48 -6.76 2.14
C HIS A 18 -6.42 -7.05 1.07
N VAL A 19 -6.17 -6.08 0.18
CA VAL A 19 -5.02 -6.10 -0.72
C VAL A 19 -4.07 -4.96 -0.35
N PHE A 20 -2.79 -5.30 -0.17
CA PHE A 20 -1.71 -4.34 0.05
C PHE A 20 -0.91 -4.18 -1.25
N ILE A 21 -0.85 -2.97 -1.79
CA ILE A 21 -0.08 -2.61 -2.98
C ILE A 21 1.03 -1.66 -2.53
N ILE A 22 2.27 -2.15 -2.53
CA ILE A 22 3.40 -1.51 -1.87
C ILE A 22 4.43 -1.08 -2.91
N ASP A 23 4.73 0.19 -2.92
CA ASP A 23 5.78 0.80 -3.71
C ASP A 23 7.15 0.30 -3.25
N LYS A 24 7.93 -0.27 -4.18
CA LYS A 24 9.35 -0.58 -4.00
C LYS A 24 10.23 0.13 -5.02
N SER A 25 9.75 1.22 -5.62
CA SER A 25 10.51 2.04 -6.57
C SER A 25 11.80 2.61 -5.95
N GLY A 26 12.69 3.14 -6.81
CA GLY A 26 13.97 3.66 -6.39
C GLY A 26 13.89 4.77 -5.32
N SER A 27 12.85 5.60 -5.34
CA SER A 27 12.61 6.67 -4.35
C SER A 27 12.28 6.15 -2.96
N MET A 28 11.74 4.94 -2.84
CA MET A 28 11.44 4.28 -1.57
C MET A 28 12.69 3.84 -0.78
N ARG A 29 13.88 3.94 -1.39
CA ARG A 29 15.17 3.79 -0.69
C ARG A 29 15.43 4.96 0.27
N ASN A 30 14.93 6.14 -0.08
CA ASN A 30 15.16 7.34 0.71
C ASN A 30 14.49 7.21 2.09
N ASP A 31 15.21 7.64 3.13
CA ASP A 31 14.68 7.71 4.49
C ASP A 31 14.05 6.40 4.99
N ASN A 32 14.54 5.26 4.46
CA ASN A 32 14.11 3.93 4.85
C ASN A 32 12.60 3.64 4.59
N ARG A 33 11.98 4.33 3.60
CA ARG A 33 10.54 4.30 3.34
C ARG A 33 10.02 2.88 3.08
N LEU A 34 10.73 2.09 2.25
CA LEU A 34 10.32 0.72 1.95
C LEU A 34 10.27 -0.15 3.22
N ASN A 35 11.26 -0.06 4.09
CA ASN A 35 11.27 -0.83 5.34
C ASN A 35 10.16 -0.37 6.29
N LEU A 36 9.86 0.93 6.33
CA LEU A 36 8.71 1.44 7.08
C LEU A 36 7.39 0.87 6.54
N ALA A 37 7.22 0.86 5.21
CA ALA A 37 6.02 0.30 4.57
C ALA A 37 5.88 -1.20 4.82
N LYS A 38 6.98 -1.98 4.68
CA LYS A 38 7.01 -3.41 5.01
C LYS A 38 6.64 -3.66 6.49
N ALA A 39 7.29 -2.96 7.41
CA ALA A 39 7.04 -3.13 8.84
C ALA A 39 5.59 -2.82 9.21
N ALA A 40 5.03 -1.77 8.65
CA ALA A 40 3.64 -1.40 8.85
C ALA A 40 2.66 -2.45 8.34
N MET A 41 2.91 -2.95 7.14
CA MET A 41 2.10 -4.00 6.53
C MET A 41 2.19 -5.30 7.34
N VAL A 42 3.40 -5.72 7.74
CA VAL A 42 3.60 -6.93 8.56
C VAL A 42 2.89 -6.81 9.91
N ASP A 43 2.98 -5.65 10.58
CA ASP A 43 2.23 -5.39 11.81
C ASP A 43 0.72 -5.49 11.60
N ALA A 44 0.22 -4.96 10.47
CA ALA A 44 -1.18 -5.10 10.09
C ALA A 44 -1.59 -6.56 9.87
N LEU A 45 -0.76 -7.34 9.18
CA LEU A 45 -1.04 -8.76 8.91
C LEU A 45 -1.16 -9.59 10.21
N TYR A 46 -0.31 -9.33 11.20
CA TYR A 46 -0.41 -10.01 12.50
C TYR A 46 -1.66 -9.61 13.31
N LYS A 47 -2.29 -8.49 12.98
CA LYS A 47 -3.53 -8.03 13.60
C LYS A 47 -4.79 -8.46 12.83
N ILE A 48 -4.64 -8.89 11.58
CA ILE A 48 -5.73 -9.46 10.80
C ILE A 48 -6.20 -10.77 11.45
N THR A 49 -7.50 -10.86 11.70
CA THR A 49 -8.08 -12.09 12.28
C THR A 49 -8.08 -13.24 11.26
N PRO A 50 -8.09 -14.51 11.71
CA PRO A 50 -8.15 -15.67 10.82
C PRO A 50 -9.37 -15.73 9.88
N ARG A 51 -10.42 -14.95 10.16
CA ARG A 51 -11.60 -14.86 9.29
C ARG A 51 -11.37 -13.98 8.06
N LYS A 52 -10.41 -13.05 8.12
CA LYS A 52 -10.09 -12.11 7.05
C LYS A 52 -9.02 -12.70 6.14
N LYS A 53 -9.05 -12.27 4.88
CA LYS A 53 -8.06 -12.64 3.86
C LYS A 53 -7.15 -11.44 3.55
N PHE A 54 -5.96 -11.73 3.03
CA PHE A 54 -5.07 -10.73 2.49
C PHE A 54 -4.36 -11.20 1.23
N TYR A 55 -3.96 -10.26 0.39
CA TYR A 55 -3.07 -10.42 -0.74
C TYR A 55 -2.08 -9.26 -0.80
N ILE A 56 -0.88 -9.48 -1.36
CA ILE A 56 0.18 -8.48 -1.39
C ILE A 56 0.74 -8.36 -2.79
N TYR A 57 0.88 -7.11 -3.25
CA TYR A 57 1.67 -6.74 -4.40
C TYR A 57 2.80 -5.81 -3.96
N PHE A 58 3.98 -6.05 -4.50
CA PHE A 58 4.97 -4.99 -4.63
C PHE A 58 4.97 -4.48 -6.07
N PHE A 59 5.25 -3.19 -6.25
CA PHE A 59 5.39 -2.62 -7.58
C PHE A 59 6.61 -1.69 -7.68
N ASP A 60 7.18 -1.65 -8.88
CA ASP A 60 8.17 -0.67 -9.33
C ASP A 60 7.87 -0.30 -10.78
N SER A 61 8.65 -0.75 -11.75
CA SER A 61 8.37 -0.64 -13.20
C SER A 61 7.23 -1.58 -13.64
N GLY A 62 6.91 -2.57 -12.83
CA GLY A 62 5.85 -3.55 -13.03
C GLY A 62 5.36 -4.12 -11.71
N SER A 63 4.46 -5.09 -11.78
CA SER A 63 3.83 -5.73 -10.63
C SER A 63 4.58 -6.99 -10.19
N THR A 64 4.74 -7.18 -8.90
CA THR A 64 5.28 -8.40 -8.25
C THR A 64 4.24 -8.93 -7.26
N PRO A 65 3.34 -9.83 -7.68
CA PRO A 65 2.35 -10.43 -6.79
C PRO A 65 3.00 -11.39 -5.80
N MET A 66 2.40 -11.55 -4.62
CA MET A 66 2.82 -12.61 -3.70
C MET A 66 2.56 -13.99 -4.30
N PRO A 67 3.34 -15.01 -3.94
CA PRO A 67 3.14 -16.36 -4.47
C PRO A 67 1.83 -16.99 -3.96
N GLY A 68 1.11 -17.63 -4.89
CA GLY A 68 -0.11 -18.39 -4.61
C GLY A 68 -1.36 -17.54 -4.47
N GLU A 69 -2.33 -18.08 -3.76
CA GLU A 69 -3.65 -17.50 -3.54
C GLU A 69 -3.68 -16.54 -2.33
N SER A 70 -4.80 -15.84 -2.17
CA SER A 70 -5.05 -15.04 -0.97
C SER A 70 -4.93 -15.87 0.29
N LYS A 71 -4.19 -15.35 1.28
CA LYS A 71 -3.96 -15.99 2.57
C LYS A 71 -4.92 -15.45 3.63
N ARG A 72 -5.08 -16.19 4.72
CA ARG A 72 -5.86 -15.77 5.89
C ARG A 72 -4.96 -15.23 7.00
N GLY A 73 -5.54 -14.52 7.95
CA GLY A 73 -4.83 -13.96 9.11
C GLY A 73 -4.42 -15.00 10.16
N PHE A 74 -4.19 -16.27 9.78
CA PHE A 74 -3.55 -17.23 10.66
C PHE A 74 -2.06 -16.92 10.77
N LYS A 75 -1.52 -16.98 11.99
CA LYS A 75 -0.10 -16.67 12.23
C LYS A 75 0.83 -17.44 11.30
N TRP A 76 0.61 -18.73 11.07
CA TRP A 76 1.44 -19.56 10.20
C TRP A 76 1.36 -19.17 8.72
N GLU A 77 0.23 -18.65 8.25
CA GLU A 77 0.10 -18.10 6.88
C GLU A 77 0.83 -16.76 6.75
N VAL A 78 0.73 -15.91 7.76
CA VAL A 78 1.50 -14.66 7.83
C VAL A 78 3.00 -14.97 7.87
N ASP A 79 3.45 -15.84 8.76
CA ASP A 79 4.85 -16.24 8.87
C ASP A 79 5.40 -16.81 7.55
N SER A 80 4.58 -17.52 6.78
CA SER A 80 4.98 -18.12 5.49
C SER A 80 5.33 -17.10 4.41
N ILE A 81 4.88 -15.84 4.54
CA ILE A 81 5.11 -14.80 3.53
C ILE A 81 6.21 -13.80 3.94
N ILE A 82 6.63 -13.79 5.20
CA ILE A 82 7.58 -12.79 5.72
C ILE A 82 8.90 -12.80 4.95
N SER A 83 9.50 -13.97 4.71
CA SER A 83 10.77 -14.06 3.96
C SER A 83 10.63 -13.47 2.54
N TRP A 84 9.49 -13.69 1.89
CA TRP A 84 9.24 -13.11 0.57
C TRP A 84 9.08 -11.59 0.64
N VAL A 85 8.49 -11.05 1.69
CA VAL A 85 8.38 -9.60 1.94
C VAL A 85 9.76 -9.00 2.20
N ASP A 86 10.55 -9.63 3.07
CA ASP A 86 11.88 -9.14 3.47
C ASP A 86 12.85 -9.10 2.28
N ASP A 87 12.72 -10.04 1.35
CA ASP A 87 13.54 -10.15 0.13
C ASP A 87 13.31 -9.03 -0.90
N LYS A 88 12.38 -8.11 -0.67
CA LYS A 88 12.10 -7.01 -1.60
C LYS A 88 13.00 -5.81 -1.36
N ASP A 89 13.78 -5.45 -2.38
CA ASP A 89 14.67 -4.29 -2.39
C ASP A 89 14.11 -3.15 -3.24
N PRO A 90 14.44 -1.89 -2.90
CA PRO A 90 13.97 -0.74 -3.66
C PRO A 90 14.73 -0.59 -4.98
N GLY A 91 13.99 -0.39 -6.07
CA GLY A 91 14.54 -0.19 -7.43
C GLY A 91 13.45 0.12 -8.45
N GLY A 92 13.84 0.40 -9.68
CA GLY A 92 12.91 0.66 -10.77
C GLY A 92 12.18 2.00 -10.70
N SER A 93 11.17 2.14 -11.57
CA SER A 93 10.26 3.30 -11.64
C SER A 93 9.02 3.09 -10.75
N THR A 94 8.00 3.96 -10.88
CA THR A 94 6.82 3.93 -10.00
C THR A 94 5.57 3.78 -10.85
N ASN A 95 5.15 2.53 -11.11
CA ASN A 95 3.97 2.19 -11.91
C ASN A 95 3.09 1.15 -11.21
N PRO A 96 2.03 1.55 -10.49
CA PRO A 96 1.13 0.62 -9.81
C PRO A 96 0.00 0.06 -10.69
N LEU A 97 -0.11 0.47 -11.97
CA LEU A 97 -1.30 0.21 -12.80
C LEU A 97 -1.63 -1.27 -12.93
N ASP A 98 -0.63 -2.11 -13.20
CA ASP A 98 -0.83 -3.56 -13.35
C ASP A 98 -1.28 -4.21 -12.03
N ALA A 99 -0.69 -3.79 -10.89
CA ALA A 99 -1.06 -4.30 -9.58
C ALA A 99 -2.49 -3.88 -9.19
N LEU A 100 -2.87 -2.65 -9.52
CA LEU A 100 -4.22 -2.16 -9.31
C LEU A 100 -5.22 -2.93 -10.17
N GLN A 101 -4.98 -3.01 -11.48
CA GLN A 101 -5.88 -3.72 -12.39
C GLN A 101 -6.09 -5.17 -11.95
N ASP A 102 -5.01 -5.91 -11.68
CA ASP A 102 -5.08 -7.29 -11.23
C ASP A 102 -5.81 -7.43 -9.87
N SER A 103 -5.65 -6.46 -8.97
CA SER A 103 -6.36 -6.43 -7.69
C SER A 103 -7.87 -6.33 -7.86
N PHE A 104 -8.35 -5.47 -8.76
CA PHE A 104 -9.78 -5.31 -9.01
C PHE A 104 -10.38 -6.47 -9.79
N GLU A 105 -9.69 -6.96 -10.82
CA GLU A 105 -10.23 -7.95 -11.77
C GLU A 105 -10.10 -9.39 -11.28
N ARG A 106 -8.96 -9.74 -10.65
CA ARG A 106 -8.67 -11.12 -10.26
C ARG A 106 -8.89 -11.39 -8.78
N ILE A 107 -8.44 -10.48 -7.91
CA ILE A 107 -8.51 -10.70 -6.46
C ILE A 107 -9.88 -10.32 -5.91
N GLY A 108 -10.46 -9.19 -6.35
CA GLY A 108 -11.76 -8.69 -5.92
C GLY A 108 -11.85 -8.46 -4.41
N PRO A 109 -10.97 -7.65 -3.79
CA PRO A 109 -11.04 -7.38 -2.37
C PRO A 109 -12.19 -6.44 -2.02
N ASP A 110 -12.47 -6.25 -0.75
CA ASP A 110 -13.33 -5.15 -0.28
C ASP A 110 -12.51 -3.92 0.15
N THR A 111 -11.20 -4.09 0.34
CA THR A 111 -10.32 -2.98 0.74
C THR A 111 -8.93 -3.10 0.10
N ILE A 112 -8.49 -2.03 -0.56
CA ILE A 112 -7.13 -1.86 -1.09
C ILE A 112 -6.38 -0.86 -0.22
N TRP A 113 -5.10 -1.14 0.03
CA TRP A 113 -4.13 -0.28 0.68
C TRP A 113 -2.99 0.03 -0.29
N LEU A 114 -2.90 1.28 -0.78
CA LEU A 114 -1.83 1.76 -1.64
C LEU A 114 -0.79 2.50 -0.80
N LEU A 115 0.39 1.91 -0.66
CA LEU A 115 1.51 2.42 0.14
C LEU A 115 2.63 2.91 -0.79
N THR A 116 2.88 4.22 -0.82
CA THR A 116 3.84 4.83 -1.77
C THR A 116 4.35 6.18 -1.23
N ASP A 117 5.41 6.72 -1.82
CA ASP A 117 5.81 8.11 -1.60
C ASP A 117 5.11 9.09 -2.56
N GLY A 118 4.25 8.59 -3.45
CA GLY A 118 3.45 9.38 -4.38
C GLY A 118 4.21 9.84 -5.63
N SER A 119 5.45 9.45 -5.80
CA SER A 119 6.27 9.87 -6.96
C SER A 119 5.97 9.04 -8.20
N PHE A 120 4.75 9.06 -8.70
CA PHE A 120 4.34 8.28 -9.87
C PHE A 120 5.02 8.78 -11.15
N ASN A 121 5.89 7.96 -11.73
CA ASN A 121 6.71 8.28 -12.92
C ASN A 121 6.20 7.60 -14.20
N GLY A 122 5.12 6.83 -14.12
CA GLY A 122 4.48 6.16 -15.26
C GLY A 122 3.81 7.16 -16.21
N ARG A 123 3.43 6.69 -17.41
CA ARG A 123 2.70 7.51 -18.40
C ARG A 123 1.38 8.00 -17.79
N GLY A 124 1.22 9.33 -17.68
CA GLY A 124 0.06 9.97 -17.06
C GLY A 124 0.20 10.24 -15.55
N GLY A 125 1.27 9.75 -14.90
CA GLY A 125 1.54 10.04 -13.49
C GLY A 125 0.41 9.61 -12.55
N GLY A 126 0.21 10.36 -11.48
CA GLY A 126 -0.84 10.09 -10.49
C GLY A 126 -2.27 10.15 -11.05
N ASN A 127 -2.51 11.01 -12.06
CA ASN A 127 -3.81 11.08 -12.72
C ASN A 127 -4.20 9.77 -13.40
N ALA A 128 -3.25 9.09 -14.09
CA ALA A 128 -3.53 7.80 -14.70
C ALA A 128 -3.89 6.73 -13.66
N VAL A 129 -3.27 6.78 -12.48
CA VAL A 129 -3.60 5.90 -11.35
C VAL A 129 -5.04 6.15 -10.87
N ARG A 130 -5.39 7.43 -10.66
CA ARG A 130 -6.74 7.84 -10.25
C ARG A 130 -7.80 7.43 -11.27
N ASP A 131 -7.56 7.74 -12.56
CA ASP A 131 -8.48 7.42 -13.67
C ASP A 131 -8.70 5.89 -13.77
N LEU A 132 -7.65 5.09 -13.65
CA LEU A 132 -7.77 3.62 -13.65
C LEU A 132 -8.66 3.15 -12.50
N ILE A 133 -8.42 3.62 -11.27
CA ILE A 133 -9.22 3.23 -10.10
C ILE A 133 -10.68 3.65 -10.28
N GLN A 134 -10.95 4.86 -10.76
CA GLN A 134 -12.31 5.33 -11.02
C GLN A 134 -13.04 4.45 -12.06
N ASN A 135 -12.33 4.04 -13.12
CA ASN A 135 -12.90 3.16 -14.15
C ASN A 135 -13.20 1.74 -13.64
N LEU A 136 -12.35 1.21 -12.74
CA LEU A 136 -12.51 -0.13 -12.20
C LEU A 136 -13.48 -0.19 -11.00
N ASN A 137 -13.62 0.92 -10.25
CA ASN A 137 -14.44 1.02 -9.04
C ASN A 137 -15.69 1.90 -9.23
N THR A 138 -16.33 1.81 -10.39
CA THR A 138 -17.48 2.66 -10.77
C THR A 138 -18.63 2.64 -9.77
N ASN A 139 -18.82 1.52 -9.08
CA ASN A 139 -19.85 1.32 -8.04
C ASN A 139 -19.34 1.65 -6.62
N GLN A 140 -18.07 2.05 -6.47
CA GLN A 140 -17.40 2.38 -5.20
C GLN A 140 -17.53 1.29 -4.12
N MET A 141 -17.64 0.03 -4.51
CA MET A 141 -17.77 -1.10 -3.58
C MET A 141 -16.41 -1.44 -2.91
N ILE A 142 -15.31 -1.16 -3.58
CA ILE A 142 -13.97 -1.40 -3.04
C ILE A 142 -13.44 -0.10 -2.42
N ARG A 143 -13.15 -0.13 -1.14
CA ARG A 143 -12.52 0.98 -0.43
C ARG A 143 -11.03 1.05 -0.80
N VAL A 144 -10.53 2.24 -1.18
CA VAL A 144 -9.12 2.45 -1.45
C VAL A 144 -8.53 3.41 -0.42
N ASN A 145 -7.73 2.89 0.50
CA ASN A 145 -6.96 3.70 1.43
C ASN A 145 -5.56 3.94 0.85
N THR A 146 -5.01 5.10 1.11
CA THR A 146 -3.67 5.47 0.66
C THR A 146 -2.78 5.85 1.84
N VAL A 147 -1.50 5.49 1.76
CA VAL A 147 -0.49 5.84 2.77
C VAL A 147 0.69 6.49 2.08
N GLY A 148 0.93 7.76 2.36
CA GLY A 148 2.04 8.53 1.82
C GLY A 148 3.26 8.53 2.76
N PHE A 149 4.44 8.19 2.23
CA PHE A 149 5.71 8.16 2.97
C PHE A 149 6.60 9.32 2.56
N HIS A 150 6.85 10.26 3.46
CA HIS A 150 7.78 11.35 3.21
C HIS A 150 8.29 11.96 4.53
N ARG A 151 9.35 12.78 4.47
CA ARG A 151 9.83 13.54 5.64
C ARG A 151 8.82 14.59 6.11
N ARG A 152 8.05 15.15 5.19
CA ARG A 152 7.06 16.21 5.44
C ARG A 152 5.80 15.93 4.63
N PRO A 153 4.62 16.26 5.14
CA PRO A 153 3.36 16.04 4.42
C PRO A 153 3.33 16.67 3.02
N GLU A 154 3.93 17.85 2.87
CA GLU A 154 3.94 18.61 1.60
C GLU A 154 4.80 17.94 0.51
N GLY A 155 5.61 16.95 0.86
CA GLY A 155 6.41 16.19 -0.09
C GLY A 155 5.67 15.04 -0.75
N VAL A 156 4.47 14.71 -0.29
CA VAL A 156 3.63 13.66 -0.88
C VAL A 156 2.67 14.28 -1.90
N ASP A 157 2.50 13.60 -3.04
CA ASP A 157 1.57 14.06 -4.07
C ASP A 157 0.13 14.10 -3.51
N PRO A 158 -0.58 15.25 -3.63
CA PRO A 158 -1.97 15.39 -3.20
C PRO A 158 -2.92 14.36 -3.80
N ILE A 159 -2.57 13.78 -4.94
CA ILE A 159 -3.37 12.77 -5.65
C ILE A 159 -3.71 11.56 -4.76
N LEU A 160 -2.87 11.23 -3.77
CA LEU A 160 -3.15 10.13 -2.84
C LEU A 160 -4.38 10.43 -1.97
N SER A 161 -4.53 11.68 -1.54
CA SER A 161 -5.72 12.12 -0.80
C SER A 161 -6.97 12.07 -1.66
N GLU A 162 -6.86 12.51 -2.92
CA GLU A 162 -7.96 12.48 -3.88
C GLU A 162 -8.40 11.06 -4.20
N ILE A 163 -7.46 10.13 -4.47
CA ILE A 163 -7.75 8.71 -4.70
C ILE A 163 -8.52 8.11 -3.52
N ALA A 164 -8.07 8.38 -2.29
CA ALA A 164 -8.74 7.87 -1.11
C ALA A 164 -10.17 8.41 -0.99
N GLN A 165 -10.36 9.73 -1.14
CA GLN A 165 -11.68 10.39 -1.03
C GLN A 165 -12.66 9.87 -2.09
N ASP A 166 -12.22 9.73 -3.33
CA ASP A 166 -13.06 9.24 -4.43
C ASP A 166 -13.56 7.80 -4.24
N ASN A 167 -12.90 7.03 -3.37
CA ASN A 167 -13.13 5.59 -3.19
C ASN A 167 -13.52 5.21 -1.75
N ASN A 168 -14.20 6.09 -1.04
CA ASN A 168 -14.67 5.86 0.35
C ASN A 168 -13.55 5.45 1.33
N GLY A 169 -12.31 5.80 1.00
CA GLY A 169 -11.12 5.48 1.79
C GLY A 169 -10.62 6.66 2.62
N THR A 170 -9.47 6.44 3.22
CA THR A 170 -8.79 7.44 4.04
C THR A 170 -7.34 7.56 3.58
N TYR A 171 -6.86 8.80 3.46
CA TYR A 171 -5.45 9.10 3.28
C TYR A 171 -4.75 9.18 4.63
N TYR A 172 -3.61 8.52 4.75
CA TYR A 172 -2.73 8.55 5.90
C TYR A 172 -1.34 9.04 5.51
N PHE A 173 -0.73 9.81 6.38
CA PHE A 173 0.66 10.24 6.24
C PHE A 173 1.55 9.51 7.24
N SER A 174 2.65 8.94 6.75
CA SER A 174 3.69 8.33 7.57
C SER A 174 5.01 9.08 7.38
N ARG A 175 5.52 9.68 8.46
CA ARG A 175 6.80 10.37 8.42
C ARG A 175 7.94 9.38 8.28
N SER A 176 8.82 9.61 7.31
CA SER A 176 10.08 8.90 7.17
C SER A 176 11.23 9.75 7.72
N TYR A 177 12.25 9.10 8.24
CA TYR A 177 13.39 9.75 8.87
C TYR A 177 14.70 9.28 8.24
N LYS A 178 15.67 10.18 8.08
CA LYS A 178 16.97 9.91 7.42
C LYS A 178 17.68 8.65 7.96
N ASP A 179 17.57 8.41 9.26
CA ASP A 179 18.19 7.27 9.93
C ASP A 179 17.16 6.21 10.38
N GLY A 180 15.94 6.27 9.84
CA GLY A 180 14.84 5.35 10.20
C GLY A 180 14.31 5.53 11.63
N LYS A 181 14.76 6.57 12.36
CA LYS A 181 14.35 6.85 13.74
C LYS A 181 13.83 8.28 13.87
N PRO A 182 12.80 8.53 14.68
CA PRO A 182 12.38 9.88 15.01
C PRO A 182 13.51 10.63 15.72
N PRO A 183 13.58 11.97 15.58
CA PRO A 183 14.52 12.77 16.35
C PRO A 183 14.26 12.56 17.86
N GLN A 184 15.36 12.48 18.62
CA GLN A 184 15.30 12.40 20.09
C GLN A 184 14.80 13.70 20.70
#